data_c88eb7ae1679043c706772fba88db652
#
_entry.id   c88eb7ae1679043c706772fba88db652
#
_cell.length_a   1.000
_cell.length_b   1.000
_cell.length_c   1.000
_cell.angle_alpha   90.00
_cell.angle_beta   90.00
_cell.angle_gamma   90.00
#
_symmetry.space_group_name_H-M   'P 1'
#
loop_
_entity.id
_entity.type
_entity.pdbx_description
1 polymer ?
#
loop_
_entity_poly.entity_id
_entity_poly.type
_entity_poly.pdbx_seq_one_letter_code
_entity_poly.pdbx_strand_id
1 'polypeptide(L)'
;MTPFGRRMRELRAERGLTQQQQAEQLGVSKAYISALEIGNRGKPSVPFVDQICAWLGLIWDDAEELKTLAAMSHPKPTVDAAGTHPDAVALANLLAQNIRALDGDACARLISRLREEMSRTRN
;
A
#
# COMPACT_ATOMS: atom_id res chain seq x y z
N MET A 1 4.50 -8.79 -1.94
CA MET A 1 5.00 -7.50 -1.39
C MET A 1 3.93 -6.43 -1.56
N THR A 2 3.74 -5.59 -0.56
CA THR A 2 2.77 -4.51 -0.61
C THR A 2 3.35 -3.27 -1.30
N PRO A 3 2.50 -2.31 -1.74
CA PRO A 3 2.98 -1.02 -2.25
C PRO A 3 3.87 -0.28 -1.24
N PHE A 4 3.51 -0.30 0.04
CA PHE A 4 4.33 0.25 1.11
C PHE A 4 5.70 -0.45 1.18
N GLY A 5 5.71 -1.78 1.15
CA GLY A 5 6.96 -2.57 1.22
C GLY A 5 7.90 -2.26 0.08
N ARG A 6 7.38 -2.17 -1.13
CA ARG A 6 8.18 -1.83 -2.31
C ARG A 6 8.82 -0.44 -2.15
N ARG A 7 8.04 0.55 -1.73
CA ARG A 7 8.55 1.90 -1.53
C ARG A 7 9.57 1.97 -0.41
N MET A 8 9.36 1.23 0.67
CA MET A 8 10.33 1.15 1.77
C MET A 8 11.69 0.63 1.31
N ARG A 9 11.70 -0.40 0.48
CA ARG A 9 12.95 -0.95 -0.07
C ARG A 9 13.66 0.07 -0.94
N GLU A 10 12.91 0.79 -1.78
CA GLU A 10 13.47 1.85 -2.63
C GLU A 10 14.11 2.95 -1.78
N LEU A 11 13.40 3.42 -0.77
CA LEU A 11 13.89 4.48 0.11
C LEU A 11 15.14 4.07 0.88
N ARG A 12 15.20 2.83 1.37
CA ARG A 12 16.40 2.33 2.02
C ARG A 12 17.56 2.20 1.05
N ALA A 13 17.32 1.67 -0.15
CA ALA A 13 18.36 1.52 -1.16
C ALA A 13 18.97 2.86 -1.56
N GLU A 14 18.15 3.88 -1.75
CA GLU A 14 18.60 5.24 -2.08
C GLU A 14 19.52 5.82 -1.00
N ARG A 15 19.36 5.39 0.26
CA ARG A 15 20.07 5.94 1.42
C ARG A 15 21.15 5.00 1.95
N GLY A 16 21.32 3.83 1.32
CA GLY A 16 22.29 2.84 1.80
C GLY A 16 21.95 2.26 3.18
N LEU A 17 20.67 2.17 3.50
CA LEU A 17 20.19 1.67 4.79
C LEU A 17 19.70 0.23 4.69
N THR A 18 19.79 -0.51 5.81
CA THR A 18 19.34 -1.89 5.89
C THR A 18 18.04 -2.00 6.70
N GLN A 19 17.33 -3.14 6.55
CA GLN A 19 16.18 -3.44 7.40
C GLN A 19 16.59 -3.49 8.89
N GLN A 20 17.79 -3.99 9.18
CA GLN A 20 18.27 -4.06 10.56
C GLN A 20 18.43 -2.67 11.17
N GLN A 21 19.00 -1.74 10.42
CA GLN A 21 19.14 -0.36 10.87
C GLN A 21 17.78 0.30 11.10
N GLN A 22 16.83 0.06 10.22
CA GLN A 22 15.47 0.56 10.38
C GLN A 22 14.80 -0.01 11.62
N ALA A 23 14.93 -1.31 11.85
CA ALA A 23 14.34 -1.99 13.01
C ALA A 23 14.92 -1.43 14.31
N GLU A 24 16.23 -1.28 14.39
CA GLU A 24 16.91 -0.73 15.57
C GLU A 24 16.45 0.70 15.85
N GLN A 25 16.36 1.52 14.84
CA GLN A 25 15.96 2.93 14.98
C GLN A 25 14.52 3.06 15.45
N LEU A 26 13.64 2.17 15.00
CA LEU A 26 12.21 2.23 15.32
C LEU A 26 11.82 1.38 16.51
N GLY A 27 12.77 0.66 17.11
CA GLY A 27 12.52 -0.15 18.30
C GLY A 27 11.68 -1.39 18.05
N VAL A 28 11.79 -1.98 16.87
CA VAL A 28 11.08 -3.21 16.48
C VAL A 28 12.06 -4.26 15.96
N SER A 29 11.58 -5.48 15.71
CA SER A 29 12.43 -6.53 15.15
C SER A 29 12.54 -6.40 13.64
N LYS A 30 13.65 -6.91 13.08
CA LYS A 30 13.82 -7.03 11.64
C LYS A 30 12.70 -7.89 11.03
N ALA A 31 12.31 -8.95 11.72
CA ALA A 31 11.23 -9.83 11.27
C ALA A 31 9.90 -9.08 11.15
N TYR A 32 9.63 -8.15 12.07
CA TYR A 32 8.42 -7.32 12.03
C TYR A 32 8.43 -6.41 10.79
N ILE A 33 9.56 -5.75 10.53
CA ILE A 33 9.73 -4.90 9.33
C ILE A 33 9.48 -5.74 8.06
N SER A 34 10.12 -6.90 7.97
CA SER A 34 9.96 -7.80 6.81
C SER A 34 8.50 -8.24 6.63
N ALA A 35 7.83 -8.61 7.71
CA ALA A 35 6.43 -9.05 7.67
C ALA A 35 5.49 -7.94 7.21
N LEU A 36 5.74 -6.71 7.63
CA LEU A 36 4.95 -5.56 7.15
C LEU A 36 5.14 -5.33 5.66
N GLU A 37 6.37 -5.47 5.16
CA GLU A 37 6.67 -5.21 3.76
C GLU A 37 6.06 -6.25 2.82
N ILE A 38 5.97 -7.50 3.26
CA ILE A 38 5.37 -8.56 2.44
C ILE A 38 3.87 -8.73 2.68
N GLY A 39 3.30 -8.05 3.67
CA GLY A 39 1.86 -8.03 3.92
C GLY A 39 1.36 -9.05 4.93
N ASN A 40 2.24 -9.71 5.68
CA ASN A 40 1.84 -10.72 6.69
C ASN A 40 1.30 -10.12 7.98
N ARG A 41 1.47 -8.82 8.20
CA ARG A 41 1.03 -8.11 9.40
C ARG A 41 -0.04 -7.05 9.11
N GLY A 42 -0.74 -7.18 7.98
CA GLY A 42 -1.70 -6.18 7.56
C GLY A 42 -1.00 -4.91 7.05
N LYS A 43 -1.64 -3.77 7.19
CA LYS A 43 -1.03 -2.49 6.80
C LYS A 43 -0.32 -1.86 8.00
N PRO A 44 0.73 -1.04 7.78
CA PRO A 44 1.37 -0.31 8.87
C PRO A 44 0.43 0.75 9.45
N SER A 45 0.54 0.99 10.75
CA SER A 45 -0.25 2.01 11.43
C SER A 45 0.21 3.42 11.05
N VAL A 46 -0.70 4.39 11.13
CA VAL A 46 -0.37 5.79 10.85
C VAL A 46 0.78 6.29 11.74
N PRO A 47 0.75 6.08 13.09
CA PRO A 47 1.88 6.50 13.93
C PRO A 47 3.22 5.87 13.54
N PHE A 48 3.22 4.60 13.11
CA PHE A 48 4.44 3.93 12.69
C PHE A 48 4.98 4.54 11.39
N VAL A 49 4.12 4.86 10.44
CA VAL A 49 4.53 5.52 9.19
C VAL A 49 5.08 6.91 9.50
N ASP A 50 4.48 7.64 10.45
CA ASP A 50 5.00 8.95 10.87
C ASP A 50 6.42 8.83 11.45
N GLN A 51 6.69 7.79 12.25
CA GLN A 51 8.04 7.53 12.77
C GLN A 51 9.03 7.23 11.64
N ILE A 52 8.62 6.48 10.64
CA ILE A 52 9.45 6.18 9.47
C ILE A 52 9.77 7.46 8.72
N CYS A 53 8.78 8.30 8.48
CA CYS A 53 8.98 9.58 7.79
C CYS A 53 9.99 10.46 8.55
N ALA A 54 9.86 10.54 9.87
CA ALA A 54 10.79 11.29 10.71
C ALA A 54 12.22 10.73 10.61
N TRP A 55 12.36 9.41 10.67
CA TRP A 55 13.66 8.75 10.58
C TRP A 55 14.35 8.99 9.24
N LEU A 56 13.58 8.92 8.14
CA LEU A 56 14.12 9.11 6.79
C LEU A 56 14.20 10.59 6.39
N GLY A 57 13.70 11.50 7.20
CA GLY A 57 13.65 12.92 6.87
C GLY A 57 12.70 13.26 5.73
N LEU A 58 11.65 12.45 5.54
CA LEU A 58 10.64 12.70 4.52
C LEU A 58 9.70 13.82 4.96
N ILE A 59 9.48 14.78 4.07
CA ILE A 59 8.59 15.92 4.32
C ILE A 59 7.68 16.12 3.11
N TRP A 60 6.57 16.83 3.33
CA TRP A 60 5.63 17.24 2.27
C TRP A 60 5.16 16.06 1.43
N ASP A 61 5.32 16.16 0.10
CA ASP A 61 4.81 15.16 -0.85
C ASP A 61 5.39 13.75 -0.66
N ASP A 62 6.66 13.66 -0.27
CA ASP A 62 7.31 12.36 -0.04
C ASP A 62 6.69 11.64 1.16
N ALA A 63 6.40 12.37 2.23
CA ALA A 63 5.72 11.82 3.40
C ALA A 63 4.29 11.43 3.07
N GLU A 64 3.57 12.28 2.35
CA GLU A 64 2.18 12.00 1.95
C GLU A 64 2.10 10.79 1.01
N GLU A 65 3.05 10.64 0.09
CA GLU A 65 3.13 9.46 -0.77
C GLU A 65 3.26 8.19 0.04
N LEU A 66 4.17 8.15 1.02
CA LEU A 66 4.37 6.97 1.83
C LEU A 66 3.13 6.63 2.66
N LYS A 67 2.45 7.64 3.21
CA LYS A 67 1.20 7.46 3.94
C LYS A 67 0.09 6.90 3.05
N THR A 68 -0.02 7.40 1.82
CA THR A 68 -1.00 6.91 0.84
C THR A 68 -0.74 5.46 0.48
N LEU A 69 0.53 5.10 0.23
CA LEU A 69 0.90 3.72 -0.09
C LEU A 69 0.63 2.78 1.09
N ALA A 70 0.90 3.24 2.32
CA ALA A 70 0.60 2.46 3.52
C ALA A 70 -0.90 2.18 3.65
N ALA A 71 -1.74 3.18 3.38
CA ALA A 71 -3.19 3.01 3.42
C ALA A 71 -3.70 2.02 2.37
N MET A 72 -2.95 1.83 1.28
CA MET A 72 -3.28 0.90 0.19
C MET A 72 -2.58 -0.46 0.34
N SER A 73 -2.05 -0.77 1.51
CA SER A 73 -1.20 -1.96 1.68
C SER A 73 -1.82 -3.07 2.53
N HIS A 74 -3.12 -3.00 2.82
CA HIS A 74 -3.79 -4.09 3.50
C HIS A 74 -3.92 -5.28 2.52
N PRO A 75 -3.37 -6.46 2.85
CA PRO A 75 -3.36 -7.58 1.89
C PRO A 75 -4.74 -8.19 1.65
N LYS A 76 -5.67 -7.99 2.57
CA LYS A 76 -7.04 -8.51 2.48
C LYS A 76 -8.05 -7.38 2.74
N PRO A 77 -8.15 -6.40 1.84
CA PRO A 77 -9.07 -5.28 2.05
C PRO A 77 -10.51 -5.74 1.93
N THR A 78 -11.38 -5.13 2.71
CA THR A 78 -12.82 -5.33 2.59
C THR A 78 -13.38 -4.31 1.61
N VAL A 79 -14.18 -4.76 0.67
CA VAL A 79 -14.90 -3.89 -0.26
C VAL A 79 -16.39 -4.03 0.04
N ASP A 80 -16.97 -2.98 0.62
CA ASP A 80 -18.41 -2.96 0.94
C ASP A 80 -19.16 -2.29 -0.21
N ALA A 81 -19.89 -3.10 -0.98
CA ALA A 81 -20.69 -2.64 -2.10
C ALA A 81 -22.19 -2.70 -1.79
N ALA A 82 -22.58 -2.89 -0.52
CA ALA A 82 -23.98 -2.98 -0.13
C ALA A 82 -24.72 -1.67 -0.45
N GLY A 83 -25.89 -1.79 -1.05
CA GLY A 83 -26.73 -0.64 -1.38
C GLY A 83 -26.26 0.16 -2.59
N THR A 84 -25.23 -0.30 -3.30
CA THR A 84 -24.74 0.35 -4.52
C THR A 84 -25.36 -0.28 -5.77
N HIS A 85 -25.01 0.26 -6.93
CA HIS A 85 -25.49 -0.24 -8.21
C HIS A 85 -25.15 -1.73 -8.40
N PRO A 86 -26.02 -2.54 -9.03
CA PRO A 86 -25.71 -3.96 -9.28
C PRO A 86 -24.34 -4.20 -9.94
N ASP A 87 -23.93 -3.31 -10.84
CA ASP A 87 -22.62 -3.44 -11.48
C ASP A 87 -21.45 -3.18 -10.52
N ALA A 88 -21.65 -2.36 -9.50
CA ALA A 88 -20.62 -2.17 -8.47
C ALA A 88 -20.44 -3.45 -7.64
N VAL A 89 -21.54 -4.11 -7.30
CA VAL A 89 -21.51 -5.41 -6.62
C VAL A 89 -20.79 -6.46 -7.48
N ALA A 90 -21.15 -6.51 -8.76
CA ALA A 90 -20.51 -7.43 -9.71
C ALA A 90 -19.01 -7.15 -9.85
N LEU A 91 -18.61 -5.87 -9.94
CA LEU A 91 -17.19 -5.49 -10.03
C LEU A 91 -16.40 -5.97 -8.82
N ALA A 92 -16.92 -5.73 -7.61
CA ALA A 92 -16.26 -6.17 -6.39
C ALA A 92 -16.08 -7.70 -6.38
N ASN A 93 -17.10 -8.45 -6.79
CA ASN A 93 -17.04 -9.90 -6.84
C ASN A 93 -16.07 -10.41 -7.90
N LEU A 94 -16.04 -9.80 -9.08
CA LEU A 94 -15.10 -10.17 -10.13
C LEU A 94 -13.66 -9.98 -9.68
N LEU A 95 -13.37 -8.89 -9.00
CA LEU A 95 -12.03 -8.66 -8.46
C LEU A 95 -11.68 -9.71 -7.41
N ALA A 96 -12.59 -9.98 -6.48
CA ALA A 96 -12.34 -10.98 -5.43
C ALA A 96 -12.06 -12.37 -6.00
N GLN A 97 -12.77 -12.74 -7.06
CA GLN A 97 -12.63 -14.05 -7.69
C GLN A 97 -11.38 -14.19 -8.56
N ASN A 98 -10.84 -13.08 -9.08
CA ASN A 98 -9.84 -13.12 -10.15
C ASN A 98 -8.52 -12.40 -9.82
N ILE A 99 -8.43 -11.72 -8.69
CA ILE A 99 -7.27 -10.86 -8.40
C ILE A 99 -5.94 -11.64 -8.47
N ARG A 100 -5.93 -12.90 -8.06
CA ARG A 100 -4.72 -13.72 -8.07
C ARG A 100 -4.30 -14.16 -9.47
N ALA A 101 -5.23 -14.13 -10.43
CA ALA A 101 -4.97 -14.51 -11.82
C ALA A 101 -4.46 -13.32 -12.66
N LEU A 102 -4.55 -12.10 -12.14
CA LEU A 102 -4.13 -10.90 -12.85
C LEU A 102 -2.63 -10.65 -12.62
N ASP A 103 -1.89 -10.41 -13.71
CA ASP A 103 -0.48 -10.02 -13.58
C ASP A 103 -0.36 -8.54 -13.21
N GLY A 104 0.89 -8.10 -12.94
CA GLY A 104 1.14 -6.72 -12.52
C GLY A 104 0.74 -5.68 -13.57
N ASP A 105 0.95 -5.99 -14.84
CA ASP A 105 0.59 -5.06 -15.93
C ASP A 105 -0.92 -4.92 -16.05
N ALA A 106 -1.65 -6.02 -15.93
CA ALA A 106 -3.12 -5.98 -15.93
C ALA A 106 -3.64 -5.17 -14.75
N CYS A 107 -3.08 -5.39 -13.56
CA CYS A 107 -3.45 -4.62 -12.37
C CYS A 107 -3.19 -3.12 -12.57
N ALA A 108 -2.04 -2.75 -13.14
CA ALA A 108 -1.70 -1.35 -13.40
C ALA A 108 -2.70 -0.70 -14.37
N ARG A 109 -3.08 -1.41 -15.43
CA ARG A 109 -4.08 -0.90 -16.39
C ARG A 109 -5.44 -0.70 -15.74
N LEU A 110 -5.86 -1.64 -14.90
CA LEU A 110 -7.15 -1.55 -14.19
C LEU A 110 -7.15 -0.40 -13.17
N ILE A 111 -6.03 -0.18 -12.48
CA ILE A 111 -5.89 0.96 -11.57
C ILE A 111 -6.03 2.28 -12.35
N SER A 112 -5.36 2.40 -13.48
CA SER A 112 -5.45 3.60 -14.32
C SER A 112 -6.89 3.84 -14.79
N ARG A 113 -7.56 2.79 -15.23
CA ARG A 113 -8.96 2.90 -15.67
C ARG A 113 -9.89 3.31 -14.52
N LEU A 114 -9.69 2.72 -13.35
CA LEU A 114 -10.48 3.07 -12.17
C LEU A 114 -10.30 4.54 -11.80
N ARG A 115 -9.06 5.04 -11.84
CA ARG A 115 -8.78 6.45 -11.56
C ARG A 115 -9.45 7.38 -12.56
N GLU A 116 -9.46 7.02 -13.84
CA GLU A 116 -10.17 7.77 -14.88
C GLU A 116 -11.66 7.85 -14.57
N GLU A 117 -12.28 6.73 -14.21
CA GLU A 117 -13.70 6.69 -13.89
C GLU A 117 -14.01 7.52 -12.63
N MET A 118 -13.14 7.48 -11.63
CA MET A 118 -13.28 8.29 -10.41
C MET A 118 -13.25 9.78 -10.73
N SER A 119 -12.37 10.20 -11.63
CA SER A 119 -12.29 11.60 -12.08
C SER A 119 -13.55 12.04 -12.81
N ARG A 120 -14.11 11.19 -13.66
CA ARG A 120 -15.34 11.47 -14.39
C ARG A 120 -16.53 11.62 -13.46
N THR A 121 -16.61 10.78 -12.43
CA THR A 121 -17.73 10.80 -11.48
C THR A 121 -17.71 12.04 -10.59
N ARG A 122 -16.55 12.62 -10.32
CA ARG A 122 -16.40 13.82 -9.49
C ARG A 122 -16.79 15.11 -10.20
N ASN A 123 -16.85 15.09 -11.52
CA ASN A 123 -17.22 16.27 -12.33
C ASN A 123 -18.75 16.25 -12.66
#